data_514d0e0112e342e25aed2081d145269b
#
_entry.id   514d0e0112e342e25aed2081d145269b
#
_cell.length_a   1.000
_cell.length_b   1.000
_cell.length_c   1.000
_cell.angle_alpha   90.00
_cell.angle_beta   90.00
_cell.angle_gamma   90.00
#
_symmetry.space_group_name_H-M   'P 1'
#
loop_
_entity.id
_entity.type
_entity.pdbx_description
1 polymer ?
#
loop_
_entity_poly.entity_id
_entity_poly.type
_entity_poly.pdbx_seq_one_letter_code
_entity_poly.pdbx_strand_id
1 'polypeptide(L)'
;MQPVVVQHPLALCHLAAIRAQETPSHQFRRHLNLLARMLFLEATKDLPLREIDVRTPITQTTGAALARPVVFVPILRAGLGLLDGILPLVPEATVAHVGIKRDEETALPQSYYANLPANLASADVFLLDPMLATGGSACEAVRQLQAAGATRIAMICVVSCPEGLAAMERAHPDVPVITAAIDQGLNDKCYIVPGLGDAGDRYFGT
;
A
#
# COMPACT_ATOMS: atom_id res chain seq x y z
N MET A 1 11.12 -2.64 -12.56
CA MET A 1 10.64 -3.98 -12.11
C MET A 1 9.20 -4.16 -12.56
N GLN A 2 8.79 -5.37 -13.02
CA GLN A 2 7.37 -5.56 -13.42
C GLN A 2 6.47 -5.53 -12.18
N PRO A 3 5.32 -4.83 -12.22
CA PRO A 3 4.37 -4.83 -11.12
C PRO A 3 3.75 -6.21 -10.92
N VAL A 4 3.46 -6.56 -9.67
CA VAL A 4 2.76 -7.79 -9.30
C VAL A 4 1.26 -7.52 -9.29
N VAL A 5 0.53 -8.12 -10.24
CA VAL A 5 -0.93 -7.98 -10.32
C VAL A 5 -1.60 -9.20 -9.70
N VAL A 6 -2.38 -8.98 -8.63
CA VAL A 6 -3.04 -10.06 -7.89
C VAL A 6 -4.30 -10.52 -8.63
N GLN A 7 -4.24 -11.73 -9.21
CA GLN A 7 -5.31 -12.31 -10.03
C GLN A 7 -6.22 -13.29 -9.28
N HIS A 8 -6.28 -13.18 -7.95
CA HIS A 8 -7.14 -14.06 -7.16
C HIS A 8 -8.63 -13.75 -7.40
N PRO A 9 -9.51 -14.76 -7.63
CA PRO A 9 -10.94 -14.52 -7.93
C PRO A 9 -11.66 -13.64 -6.91
N LEU A 10 -11.41 -13.83 -5.60
CA LEU A 10 -12.02 -12.97 -4.57
C LEU A 10 -11.49 -11.53 -4.62
N ALA A 11 -10.22 -11.33 -5.00
CA ALA A 11 -9.69 -9.97 -5.18
C ALA A 11 -10.43 -9.24 -6.30
N LEU A 12 -10.70 -9.93 -7.42
CA LEU A 12 -11.48 -9.39 -8.53
C LEU A 12 -12.92 -9.07 -8.13
N CYS A 13 -13.56 -9.92 -7.30
CA CYS A 13 -14.90 -9.64 -6.77
C CYS A 13 -14.91 -8.39 -5.89
N HIS A 14 -13.93 -8.23 -4.98
CA HIS A 14 -13.83 -7.05 -4.14
C HIS A 14 -13.48 -5.80 -4.94
N LEU A 15 -12.62 -5.92 -5.93
CA LEU A 15 -12.31 -4.84 -6.85
C LEU A 15 -13.56 -4.36 -7.61
N ALA A 16 -14.36 -5.27 -8.15
CA ALA A 16 -15.62 -4.94 -8.81
C ALA A 16 -16.56 -4.17 -7.88
N ALA A 17 -16.70 -4.62 -6.63
CA ALA A 17 -17.55 -3.96 -5.63
C ALA A 17 -17.08 -2.53 -5.30
N ILE A 18 -15.77 -2.28 -5.16
CA ILE A 18 -15.28 -0.91 -4.89
C ILE A 18 -15.28 -0.01 -6.13
N ARG A 19 -15.30 -0.57 -7.34
CA ARG A 19 -15.45 0.21 -8.58
C ARG A 19 -16.87 0.72 -8.80
N ALA A 20 -17.87 -0.03 -8.35
CA ALA A 20 -19.27 0.32 -8.53
C ALA A 20 -19.60 1.66 -7.85
N GLN A 21 -20.18 2.58 -8.62
CA GLN A 21 -20.46 3.96 -8.17
C GLN A 21 -21.44 3.96 -6.98
N GLU A 22 -22.43 3.08 -7.00
CA GLU A 22 -23.49 3.01 -5.99
C GLU A 22 -23.04 2.33 -4.69
N THR A 23 -21.81 1.82 -4.60
CA THR A 23 -21.30 1.20 -3.38
C THR A 23 -21.19 2.23 -2.26
N PRO A 24 -21.99 2.12 -1.20
CA PRO A 24 -21.95 3.08 -0.09
C PRO A 24 -20.66 2.94 0.71
N SER A 25 -20.24 4.02 1.38
CA SER A 25 -18.93 4.12 2.06
C SER A 25 -18.65 2.97 3.04
N HIS A 26 -19.64 2.48 3.79
CA HIS A 26 -19.44 1.36 4.71
C HIS A 26 -19.13 0.03 4.00
N GLN A 27 -19.73 -0.21 2.83
CA GLN A 27 -19.41 -1.36 1.99
C GLN A 27 -18.07 -1.16 1.27
N PHE A 28 -17.81 0.05 0.76
CA PHE A 28 -16.53 0.41 0.17
C PHE A 28 -15.38 0.11 1.16
N ARG A 29 -15.48 0.56 2.41
CA ARG A 29 -14.51 0.25 3.48
C ARG A 29 -14.32 -1.26 3.66
N ARG A 30 -15.42 -1.99 3.76
CA ARG A 30 -15.36 -3.45 3.95
C ARG A 30 -14.63 -4.14 2.80
N HIS A 31 -14.98 -3.83 1.55
CA HIS A 31 -14.36 -4.45 0.38
C HIS A 31 -12.91 -4.02 0.21
N LEU A 32 -12.60 -2.73 0.45
CA LEU A 32 -11.22 -2.23 0.42
C LEU A 32 -10.33 -2.94 1.44
N ASN A 33 -10.80 -3.10 2.68
CA ASN A 33 -10.04 -3.79 3.73
C ASN A 33 -9.80 -5.28 3.39
N LEU A 34 -10.78 -5.97 2.80
CA LEU A 34 -10.61 -7.36 2.37
C LEU A 34 -9.62 -7.47 1.22
N LEU A 35 -9.70 -6.57 0.25
CA LEU A 35 -8.76 -6.53 -0.87
C LEU A 35 -7.34 -6.19 -0.40
N ALA A 36 -7.20 -5.24 0.54
CA ALA A 36 -5.91 -4.87 1.13
C ALA A 36 -5.20 -6.08 1.77
N ARG A 37 -5.94 -6.94 2.48
CA ARG A 37 -5.38 -8.19 3.05
C ARG A 37 -4.82 -9.11 1.96
N MET A 38 -5.53 -9.26 0.86
CA MET A 38 -5.10 -10.13 -0.24
C MET A 38 -3.85 -9.59 -0.93
N LEU A 39 -3.78 -8.27 -1.13
CA LEU A 39 -2.60 -7.60 -1.67
C LEU A 39 -1.40 -7.73 -0.72
N PHE A 40 -1.63 -7.59 0.58
CA PHE A 40 -0.58 -7.72 1.58
C PHE A 40 -0.04 -9.14 1.69
N LEU A 41 -0.91 -10.17 1.65
CA LEU A 41 -0.47 -11.56 1.62
C LEU A 41 0.43 -11.86 0.42
N GLU A 42 0.11 -11.31 -0.76
CA GLU A 42 0.98 -11.44 -1.93
C GLU A 42 2.30 -10.69 -1.75
N ALA A 43 2.25 -9.46 -1.20
CA ALA A 43 3.44 -8.64 -0.93
C ALA A 43 4.40 -9.28 0.08
N THR A 44 3.92 -10.19 0.92
CA THR A 44 4.68 -10.75 2.06
C THR A 44 5.01 -12.23 1.90
N LYS A 45 4.62 -12.88 0.81
CA LYS A 45 4.81 -14.34 0.62
C LYS A 45 6.27 -14.80 0.70
N ASP A 46 7.21 -13.92 0.36
CA ASP A 46 8.64 -14.21 0.33
C ASP A 46 9.42 -13.53 1.48
N LEU A 47 8.72 -13.02 2.51
CA LEU A 47 9.40 -12.45 3.68
C LEU A 47 10.21 -13.52 4.41
N PRO A 48 11.46 -13.20 4.81
CA PRO A 48 12.29 -14.15 5.54
C PRO A 48 11.74 -14.42 6.93
N LEU A 49 11.83 -15.67 7.32
CA LEU A 49 11.45 -16.15 8.65
C LEU A 49 12.69 -16.47 9.48
N ARG A 50 12.55 -16.39 10.80
CA ARG A 50 13.48 -16.94 11.78
C ARG A 50 12.82 -18.03 12.59
N GLU A 51 13.58 -19.03 12.98
CA GLU A 51 13.11 -20.06 13.90
C GLU A 51 12.95 -19.51 15.33
N ILE A 52 11.94 -20.00 16.00
CA ILE A 52 11.67 -19.72 17.42
C ILE A 52 11.29 -21.00 18.14
N ASP A 53 11.67 -21.10 19.42
CA ASP A 53 11.20 -22.19 20.29
C ASP A 53 9.75 -21.95 20.69
N VAL A 54 8.92 -22.97 20.50
CA VAL A 54 7.51 -22.95 20.88
C VAL A 54 7.20 -24.07 21.84
N ARG A 55 6.64 -23.76 23.00
CA ARG A 55 6.12 -24.75 23.96
C ARG A 55 4.61 -24.89 23.73
N THR A 56 4.22 -26.03 23.17
CA THR A 56 2.81 -26.40 23.07
C THR A 56 2.31 -26.96 24.44
N PRO A 57 1.00 -27.17 24.62
CA PRO A 57 0.49 -27.83 25.82
C PRO A 57 1.02 -29.25 26.00
N ILE A 58 1.59 -29.88 24.96
CA ILE A 58 2.02 -31.29 24.98
C ILE A 58 3.54 -31.41 25.00
N THR A 59 4.26 -30.66 24.15
CA THR A 59 5.72 -30.80 24.02
C THR A 59 6.35 -29.50 23.49
N GLN A 60 7.69 -29.47 23.44
CA GLN A 60 8.43 -28.42 22.73
C GLN A 60 8.49 -28.72 21.24
N THR A 61 8.47 -27.68 20.43
CA THR A 61 8.63 -27.73 18.97
C THR A 61 9.26 -26.44 18.44
N THR A 62 9.65 -26.41 17.18
CA THR A 62 10.10 -25.21 16.49
C THR A 62 8.93 -24.55 15.77
N GLY A 63 8.82 -23.24 15.90
CA GLY A 63 7.90 -22.38 15.16
C GLY A 63 8.65 -21.39 14.29
N ALA A 64 7.92 -20.48 13.65
CA ALA A 64 8.46 -19.42 12.82
C ALA A 64 7.93 -18.04 13.24
N ALA A 65 8.77 -17.02 13.10
CA ALA A 65 8.41 -15.62 13.24
C ALA A 65 9.05 -14.82 12.09
N LEU A 66 8.53 -13.63 11.81
CA LEU A 66 9.18 -12.74 10.85
C LEU A 66 10.61 -12.42 11.31
N ALA A 67 11.56 -12.48 10.38
CA ALA A 67 12.96 -12.22 10.69
C ALA A 67 13.23 -10.73 10.99
N ARG A 68 12.38 -9.83 10.45
CA ARG A 68 12.51 -8.38 10.58
C ARG A 68 11.20 -7.73 11.01
N PRO A 69 11.25 -6.58 11.70
CA PRO A 69 10.05 -5.81 12.01
C PRO A 69 9.39 -5.29 10.72
N VAL A 70 8.09 -5.12 10.78
CA VAL A 70 7.27 -4.54 9.70
C VAL A 70 6.91 -3.10 10.04
N VAL A 71 6.99 -2.21 9.04
CA VAL A 71 6.55 -0.82 9.15
C VAL A 71 5.53 -0.54 8.04
N PHE A 72 4.34 -0.12 8.44
CA PHE A 72 3.31 0.38 7.52
C PHE A 72 3.37 1.89 7.40
N VAL A 73 3.32 2.38 6.16
CA VAL A 73 3.39 3.81 5.87
C VAL A 73 2.23 4.21 4.94
N PRO A 74 1.03 4.46 5.49
CA PRO A 74 -0.06 5.00 4.70
C PRO A 74 0.23 6.44 4.28
N ILE A 75 0.01 6.73 2.98
CA ILE A 75 -0.07 8.10 2.49
C ILE A 75 -1.44 8.64 2.90
N LEU A 76 -1.43 9.69 3.70
CA LEU A 76 -2.66 10.31 4.20
C LEU A 76 -3.39 11.04 3.05
N ARG A 77 -4.72 10.95 2.97
CA ARG A 77 -5.68 10.27 3.88
C ARG A 77 -6.00 8.83 3.40
N ALA A 78 -6.07 8.60 2.09
CA ALA A 78 -6.61 7.40 1.48
C ALA A 78 -5.89 6.10 1.87
N GLY A 79 -4.58 6.15 2.13
CA GLY A 79 -3.77 5.01 2.58
C GLY A 79 -4.24 4.38 3.89
N LEU A 80 -4.96 5.12 4.74
CA LEU A 80 -5.57 4.58 5.97
C LEU A 80 -6.55 3.45 5.68
N GLY A 81 -7.25 3.51 4.54
CA GLY A 81 -8.17 2.45 4.15
C GLY A 81 -7.49 1.10 3.87
N LEU A 82 -6.24 1.11 3.42
CA LEU A 82 -5.45 -0.12 3.30
C LEU A 82 -4.92 -0.56 4.66
N LEU A 83 -4.45 0.39 5.48
CA LEU A 83 -3.93 0.12 6.81
C LEU A 83 -4.94 -0.60 7.69
N ASP A 84 -6.19 -0.16 7.73
CA ASP A 84 -7.26 -0.78 8.53
C ASP A 84 -7.48 -2.26 8.16
N GLY A 85 -7.25 -2.60 6.90
CA GLY A 85 -7.33 -3.98 6.44
C GLY A 85 -6.16 -4.86 6.88
N ILE A 86 -4.94 -4.34 6.87
CA ILE A 86 -3.72 -5.15 7.02
C ILE A 86 -3.13 -5.16 8.43
N LEU A 87 -3.31 -4.09 9.22
CA LEU A 87 -2.77 -4.01 10.57
C LEU A 87 -3.16 -5.20 11.47
N PRO A 88 -4.40 -5.74 11.40
CA PRO A 88 -4.73 -6.94 12.17
C PRO A 88 -3.96 -8.21 11.79
N LEU A 89 -3.29 -8.26 10.63
CA LEU A 89 -2.46 -9.40 10.22
C LEU A 89 -1.07 -9.37 10.87
N VAL A 90 -0.59 -8.17 11.21
CA VAL A 90 0.71 -7.94 11.88
C VAL A 90 0.50 -6.88 12.96
N PRO A 91 -0.17 -7.21 14.06
CA PRO A 91 -0.58 -6.25 15.08
C PRO A 91 0.61 -5.58 15.81
N GLU A 92 1.79 -6.20 15.77
CA GLU A 92 3.04 -5.67 16.30
C GLU A 92 3.75 -4.69 15.34
N ALA A 93 3.25 -4.49 14.13
CA ALA A 93 3.87 -3.60 13.16
C ALA A 93 3.88 -2.13 13.66
N THR A 94 4.96 -1.43 13.37
CA THR A 94 5.01 0.01 13.57
C THR A 94 4.23 0.71 12.45
N VAL A 95 3.45 1.72 12.80
CA VAL A 95 2.74 2.56 11.82
C VAL A 95 3.37 3.95 11.81
N ALA A 96 3.87 4.33 10.65
CA ALA A 96 4.35 5.69 10.36
C ALA A 96 3.38 6.36 9.37
N HIS A 97 3.28 7.67 9.39
CA HIS A 97 2.37 8.39 8.51
C HIS A 97 3.12 9.42 7.68
N VAL A 98 2.77 9.49 6.39
CA VAL A 98 3.27 10.52 5.48
C VAL A 98 2.08 11.25 4.88
N GLY A 99 2.04 12.59 5.06
CA GLY A 99 1.05 13.45 4.47
C GLY A 99 1.63 14.16 3.25
N ILE A 100 1.08 13.88 2.07
CA ILE A 100 1.50 14.48 0.81
C ILE A 100 0.24 15.06 0.15
N LYS A 101 0.30 16.32 -0.21
CA LYS A 101 -0.72 16.98 -1.05
C LYS A 101 -0.09 17.43 -2.36
N ARG A 102 -0.91 17.57 -3.38
CA ARG A 102 -0.49 18.23 -4.62
C ARG A 102 -0.56 19.73 -4.40
N ASP A 103 0.50 20.43 -4.72
CA ASP A 103 0.50 21.90 -4.79
C ASP A 103 -0.43 22.35 -5.91
N GLU A 104 -1.31 23.32 -5.63
CA GLU A 104 -2.35 23.76 -6.58
C GLU A 104 -1.79 24.52 -7.77
N GLU A 105 -0.67 25.22 -7.62
CA GLU A 105 -0.05 26.03 -8.67
C GLU A 105 0.92 25.21 -9.51
N THR A 106 1.77 24.40 -8.86
CA THR A 106 2.86 23.67 -9.54
C THR A 106 2.51 22.24 -9.88
N ALA A 107 1.41 21.71 -9.34
CA ALA A 107 1.01 20.29 -9.39
C ALA A 107 2.07 19.32 -8.84
N LEU A 108 3.11 19.82 -8.19
CA LEU A 108 4.15 18.99 -7.56
C LEU A 108 3.70 18.43 -6.21
N PRO A 109 4.19 17.22 -5.83
CA PRO A 109 3.90 16.66 -4.52
C PRO A 109 4.61 17.48 -3.43
N GLN A 110 3.84 17.97 -2.45
CA GLN A 110 4.34 18.70 -1.28
C GLN A 110 4.04 17.88 -0.02
N SER A 111 5.10 17.52 0.70
CA SER A 111 4.95 16.90 2.02
C SER A 111 4.56 17.96 3.06
N TYR A 112 3.50 17.67 3.82
CA TYR A 112 3.07 18.51 4.94
C TYR A 112 3.19 17.80 6.29
N TYR A 113 3.44 16.50 6.28
CA TYR A 113 3.62 15.70 7.49
C TYR A 113 4.47 14.47 7.21
N ALA A 114 5.41 14.18 8.09
CA ALA A 114 6.14 12.92 8.11
C ALA A 114 6.55 12.62 9.56
N ASN A 115 6.17 11.44 10.06
CA ASN A 115 6.63 10.93 11.35
C ASN A 115 7.15 9.51 11.14
N LEU A 116 8.46 9.39 10.93
CA LEU A 116 9.13 8.17 10.55
C LEU A 116 9.94 7.61 11.74
N PRO A 117 9.85 6.29 12.00
CA PRO A 117 10.60 5.67 13.09
C PRO A 117 12.09 5.53 12.74
N ALA A 118 12.94 5.45 13.76
CA ALA A 118 14.39 5.37 13.60
C ALA A 118 14.88 4.01 13.06
N ASN A 119 14.06 2.96 13.11
CA ASN A 119 14.45 1.60 12.77
C ASN A 119 14.18 1.17 11.32
N LEU A 120 13.92 2.11 10.40
CA LEU A 120 13.58 1.83 9.00
C LEU A 120 14.64 1.00 8.27
N ALA A 121 15.92 1.19 8.59
CA ALA A 121 17.02 0.46 7.95
C ALA A 121 16.96 -1.07 8.21
N SER A 122 16.39 -1.49 9.33
CA SER A 122 16.25 -2.91 9.71
C SER A 122 14.89 -3.52 9.40
N ALA A 123 13.91 -2.70 8.96
CA ALA A 123 12.53 -3.11 8.75
C ALA A 123 12.21 -3.47 7.30
N ASP A 124 11.15 -4.26 7.11
CA ASP A 124 10.43 -4.37 5.85
C ASP A 124 9.31 -3.32 5.84
N VAL A 125 9.37 -2.38 4.89
CA VAL A 125 8.52 -1.19 4.85
C VAL A 125 7.48 -1.33 3.74
N PHE A 126 6.21 -1.13 4.07
CA PHE A 126 5.10 -1.18 3.11
C PHE A 126 4.45 0.19 3.00
N LEU A 127 4.65 0.84 1.84
CA LEU A 127 3.98 2.08 1.48
C LEU A 127 2.56 1.77 0.98
N LEU A 128 1.57 2.45 1.54
CA LEU A 128 0.16 2.17 1.31
C LEU A 128 -0.54 3.38 0.69
N ASP A 129 -1.01 3.23 -0.53
CA ASP A 129 -1.85 4.22 -1.22
C ASP A 129 -2.80 3.50 -2.18
N PRO A 130 -4.13 3.63 -2.08
CA PRO A 130 -5.06 2.93 -2.96
C PRO A 130 -4.87 3.21 -4.46
N MET A 131 -4.33 4.37 -4.82
CA MET A 131 -4.32 4.87 -6.20
C MET A 131 -2.91 5.26 -6.65
N LEU A 132 -2.28 4.47 -7.52
CA LEU A 132 -1.04 4.87 -8.18
C LEU A 132 -1.37 5.52 -9.54
N ALA A 133 -1.75 6.80 -9.50
CA ALA A 133 -2.15 7.59 -10.65
C ALA A 133 -0.94 8.20 -11.38
N THR A 134 -0.54 9.42 -11.05
CA THR A 134 0.65 10.06 -11.66
C THR A 134 1.97 9.57 -11.08
N GLY A 135 1.94 8.90 -9.93
CA GLY A 135 3.10 8.44 -9.19
C GLY A 135 3.78 9.50 -8.31
N GLY A 136 3.38 10.77 -8.40
CA GLY A 136 4.07 11.86 -7.69
C GLY A 136 4.12 11.66 -6.18
N SER A 137 2.97 11.39 -5.53
CA SER A 137 2.91 11.14 -4.07
C SER A 137 3.71 9.92 -3.66
N ALA A 138 3.59 8.82 -4.43
CA ALA A 138 4.32 7.58 -4.15
C ALA A 138 5.84 7.79 -4.26
N CYS A 139 6.32 8.42 -5.33
CA CYS A 139 7.75 8.71 -5.52
C CYS A 139 8.30 9.60 -4.39
N GLU A 140 7.57 10.65 -4.01
CA GLU A 140 8.00 11.53 -2.91
C GLU A 140 8.02 10.79 -1.56
N ALA A 141 7.02 9.95 -1.28
CA ALA A 141 7.01 9.12 -0.07
C ALA A 141 8.20 8.15 -0.02
N VAL A 142 8.49 7.45 -1.12
CA VAL A 142 9.65 6.55 -1.21
C VAL A 142 10.95 7.32 -1.02
N ARG A 143 11.10 8.50 -1.64
CA ARG A 143 12.28 9.35 -1.46
C ARG A 143 12.51 9.70 0.01
N GLN A 144 11.45 10.06 0.76
CA GLN A 144 11.54 10.36 2.20
C GLN A 144 11.92 9.12 3.01
N LEU A 145 11.34 7.97 2.72
CA LEU A 145 11.65 6.70 3.37
C LEU A 145 13.12 6.30 3.15
N GLN A 146 13.62 6.41 1.92
CA GLN A 146 15.03 6.14 1.60
C GLN A 146 15.97 7.14 2.28
N ALA A 147 15.62 8.43 2.32
CA ALA A 147 16.39 9.44 3.05
C ALA A 147 16.42 9.18 4.56
N ALA A 148 15.39 8.55 5.12
CA ALA A 148 15.33 8.10 6.51
C ALA A 148 15.96 6.72 6.75
N GLY A 149 16.63 6.15 5.73
CA GLY A 149 17.40 4.91 5.81
C GLY A 149 16.66 3.63 5.46
N ALA A 150 15.40 3.69 4.98
CA ALA A 150 14.70 2.49 4.51
C ALA A 150 15.38 1.91 3.27
N THR A 151 15.69 0.60 3.31
CA THR A 151 16.36 -0.12 2.21
C THR A 151 15.47 -1.19 1.57
N ARG A 152 14.39 -1.59 2.24
CA ARG A 152 13.44 -2.60 1.80
C ARG A 152 12.05 -1.99 1.83
N ILE A 153 11.62 -1.48 0.69
CA ILE A 153 10.33 -0.82 0.52
C ILE A 153 9.54 -1.58 -0.54
N ALA A 154 8.27 -1.86 -0.28
CA ALA A 154 7.31 -2.31 -1.27
C ALA A 154 6.09 -1.38 -1.25
N MET A 155 5.52 -1.10 -2.42
CA MET A 155 4.29 -0.32 -2.53
C MET A 155 3.10 -1.24 -2.74
N ILE A 156 2.02 -1.01 -1.99
CA ILE A 156 0.73 -1.67 -2.16
C ILE A 156 -0.30 -0.62 -2.59
N CYS A 157 -0.89 -0.85 -3.77
CA CYS A 157 -2.01 -0.04 -4.26
C CYS A 157 -3.14 -0.93 -4.76
N VAL A 158 -4.35 -0.39 -4.85
CA VAL A 158 -5.51 -1.14 -5.35
C VAL A 158 -5.56 -1.08 -6.86
N VAL A 159 -5.47 0.11 -7.43
CA VAL A 159 -5.38 0.33 -8.86
C VAL A 159 -4.18 1.20 -9.21
N SER A 160 -3.57 0.88 -10.32
CA SER A 160 -2.47 1.64 -10.92
C SER A 160 -2.77 1.91 -12.39
N CYS A 161 -1.97 2.77 -13.00
CA CYS A 161 -1.99 2.99 -14.44
C CYS A 161 -0.55 3.06 -14.99
N PRO A 162 -0.37 2.98 -16.32
CA PRO A 162 0.96 2.99 -16.95
C PRO A 162 1.81 4.19 -16.55
N GLU A 163 1.21 5.38 -16.41
CA GLU A 163 1.91 6.61 -16.05
C GLU A 163 2.51 6.54 -14.65
N GLY A 164 1.73 6.08 -13.66
CA GLY A 164 2.18 5.91 -12.28
C GLY A 164 3.26 4.86 -12.14
N LEU A 165 3.08 3.72 -12.82
CA LEU A 165 4.07 2.65 -12.84
C LEU A 165 5.38 3.10 -13.48
N ALA A 166 5.32 3.81 -14.62
CA ALA A 166 6.51 4.35 -15.28
C ALA A 166 7.22 5.41 -14.42
N ALA A 167 6.48 6.22 -13.66
CA ALA A 167 7.06 7.17 -12.72
C ALA A 167 7.83 6.46 -11.59
N MET A 168 7.23 5.43 -10.98
CA MET A 168 7.87 4.62 -9.94
C MET A 168 9.10 3.88 -10.49
N GLU A 169 9.00 3.23 -11.65
CA GLU A 169 10.11 2.50 -12.24
C GLU A 169 11.30 3.42 -12.57
N ARG A 170 11.04 4.63 -13.04
CA ARG A 170 12.08 5.61 -13.35
C ARG A 170 12.77 6.17 -12.11
N ALA A 171 11.99 6.46 -11.05
CA ALA A 171 12.51 7.10 -9.83
C ALA A 171 13.03 6.08 -8.83
N HIS A 172 12.41 4.91 -8.72
CA HIS A 172 12.64 3.91 -7.68
C HIS A 172 12.51 2.48 -8.25
N PRO A 173 13.42 2.06 -9.18
CA PRO A 173 13.32 0.78 -9.90
C PRO A 173 13.38 -0.45 -8.99
N ASP A 174 13.92 -0.30 -7.77
CA ASP A 174 14.06 -1.39 -6.79
C ASP A 174 12.84 -1.55 -5.88
N VAL A 175 11.82 -0.68 -6.01
CA VAL A 175 10.60 -0.74 -5.19
C VAL A 175 9.51 -1.50 -5.94
N PRO A 176 9.20 -2.75 -5.55
CA PRO A 176 8.11 -3.50 -6.16
C PRO A 176 6.75 -2.84 -5.89
N VAL A 177 5.89 -2.86 -6.91
CA VAL A 177 4.50 -2.40 -6.81
C VAL A 177 3.58 -3.60 -6.88
N ILE A 178 2.74 -3.78 -5.85
CA ILE A 178 1.71 -4.81 -5.77
C ILE A 178 0.36 -4.14 -5.96
N THR A 179 -0.44 -4.60 -6.92
CA THR A 179 -1.72 -4.00 -7.29
C THR A 179 -2.78 -5.05 -7.62
N ALA A 180 -4.06 -4.70 -7.51
CA ALA A 180 -5.14 -5.57 -7.98
C ALA A 180 -5.47 -5.38 -9.47
N ALA A 181 -5.17 -4.19 -10.03
CA ALA A 181 -5.37 -3.93 -11.45
C ALA A 181 -4.42 -2.85 -11.98
N ILE A 182 -4.07 -2.98 -13.25
CA ILE A 182 -3.46 -1.91 -14.04
C ILE A 182 -4.54 -1.43 -15.02
N ASP A 183 -4.99 -0.20 -14.83
CA ASP A 183 -6.04 0.42 -15.61
C ASP A 183 -5.47 1.10 -16.88
N GLN A 184 -6.36 1.65 -17.73
CA GLN A 184 -5.99 2.12 -19.07
C GLN A 184 -5.03 3.32 -19.07
N GLY A 185 -5.18 4.24 -18.10
CA GLY A 185 -4.40 5.48 -18.02
C GLY A 185 -5.13 6.55 -17.22
N LEU A 186 -4.73 7.80 -17.43
CA LEU A 186 -5.29 8.97 -16.76
C LEU A 186 -6.18 9.78 -17.71
N ASN A 187 -7.26 10.38 -17.16
CA ASN A 187 -8.03 11.41 -17.84
C ASN A 187 -7.37 12.79 -17.64
N ASP A 188 -7.97 13.82 -18.26
CA ASP A 188 -7.48 15.22 -18.22
C ASP A 188 -7.39 15.80 -16.78
N LYS A 189 -8.11 15.21 -15.83
CA LYS A 189 -8.07 15.58 -14.40
C LYS A 189 -7.15 14.70 -13.57
N CYS A 190 -6.32 13.87 -14.22
CA CYS A 190 -5.42 12.90 -13.58
C CYS A 190 -6.13 11.84 -12.75
N TYR A 191 -7.38 11.49 -13.01
CA TYR A 191 -8.04 10.32 -12.46
C TYR A 191 -7.74 9.09 -13.31
N ILE A 192 -7.52 7.96 -12.65
CA ILE A 192 -7.37 6.66 -13.32
C ILE A 192 -8.68 6.26 -14.00
N VAL A 193 -8.60 5.75 -15.23
CA VAL A 193 -9.74 5.29 -16.04
C VAL A 193 -9.56 3.80 -16.35
N PRO A 194 -10.56 2.95 -16.04
CA PRO A 194 -11.87 3.21 -15.43
C PRO A 194 -11.80 3.61 -13.94
N GLY A 195 -10.74 3.26 -13.22
CA GLY A 195 -10.49 3.66 -11.84
C GLY A 195 -11.57 3.19 -10.85
N LEU A 196 -11.69 3.93 -9.76
CA LEU A 196 -12.69 3.73 -8.72
C LEU A 196 -13.19 5.05 -8.09
N GLY A 197 -12.92 6.19 -8.73
CA GLY A 197 -13.19 7.53 -8.19
C GLY A 197 -12.13 7.98 -7.17
N ASP A 198 -12.49 8.94 -6.31
CA ASP A 198 -11.63 9.34 -5.19
C ASP A 198 -11.74 8.33 -4.05
N ALA A 199 -10.65 7.58 -3.81
CA ALA A 199 -10.63 6.53 -2.80
C ALA A 199 -10.78 7.09 -1.37
N GLY A 200 -10.23 8.27 -1.11
CA GLY A 200 -10.32 8.93 0.19
C GLY A 200 -11.76 9.37 0.49
N ASP A 201 -12.39 10.10 -0.42
CA ASP A 201 -13.74 10.58 -0.24
C ASP A 201 -14.73 9.41 -0.13
N ARG A 202 -14.59 8.39 -0.97
CA ARG A 202 -15.42 7.18 -0.89
C ARG A 202 -15.23 6.41 0.40
N TYR A 203 -13.99 6.36 0.92
CA TYR A 203 -13.69 5.68 2.18
C TYR A 203 -14.24 6.44 3.38
N PHE A 204 -14.04 7.77 3.43
CA PHE A 204 -14.45 8.60 4.56
C PHE A 204 -15.89 9.09 4.47
N GLY A 205 -16.50 9.11 3.27
CA GLY A 205 -17.86 9.57 3.04
C GLY A 205 -17.97 11.09 3.00
N THR A 206 -16.93 11.75 2.47
CA THR A 206 -16.83 13.22 2.32
C THR A 206 -16.95 13.65 0.86
#